data_9b14e86588777df3ad475dc3af6d85a1
#
_entry.id   9b14e86588777df3ad475dc3af6d85a1
#
_cell.length_a   1.000
_cell.length_b   1.000
_cell.length_c   1.000
_cell.angle_alpha   90.00
_cell.angle_beta   90.00
_cell.angle_gamma   90.00
#
_symmetry.space_group_name_H-M   'P 1'
#
loop_
_entity.id
_entity.type
_entity.pdbx_description
1 polymer ?
#
loop_
_entity_poly.entity_id
_entity_poly.type
_entity_poly.pdbx_seq_one_letter_code
_entity_poly.pdbx_strand_id
1 'polypeptide(L)'
;MNTPESHIHDIVGIGIGPFGLGLAALSDPLPDVDAVFLDQREEFRWHPGMMIEGATVQVPFLADLVTMADPTSRFSFLAFLKDSGRLYPFYIRESFYPLRAEFDEYCRWVAAQLDTLRWNRTVTSVTRNDDIYTVTAEVADQCGQRLRAESYRARHLILGVGTEPVLPQALQNLETEGTGPVIHTSKYLDHRDALLESGSITIVGSGQSAAEIYRDLIDDAEARDVRLDWVTRSPRFFPMEYTKLTLEMTSPEYTDHFRALPDDLREQLGREQRTLYKGISAELVDDIHDTLYRLSRGGRKLRTNLLAESELIAADHDASTGDYALRFRNTALDRCFDRRSGSVVSATGYKSQVPAFLSPLGDEIRLDAKGRLDVSRHYTVNDAGTIHVLNGEEHTHGVTAPDLGFGPWRASVVLSHVTGREPYPIEKTIAFQTFGVPDDGAIDDGALDDWALDDGALDTTPLNTQDDVESHFDFADSASQPDSQPADDREMTHA
;
A
#
# COMPACT_ATOMS: atom_id res chain seq x y z
N MET A 1 21.42 -20.62 19.86
CA MET A 1 22.75 -20.04 20.05
C MET A 1 22.50 -18.61 20.52
N ASN A 2 23.06 -18.20 21.67
CA ASN A 2 22.93 -16.82 22.12
C ASN A 2 23.61 -15.93 21.09
N THR A 3 22.89 -14.99 20.49
CA THR A 3 23.53 -13.91 19.72
C THR A 3 24.44 -13.19 20.72
N PRO A 4 25.73 -13.04 20.45
CA PRO A 4 26.60 -12.37 21.41
C PRO A 4 26.10 -10.92 21.59
N GLU A 5 25.90 -10.49 22.83
CA GLU A 5 25.47 -9.13 23.24
C GLU A 5 26.36 -8.00 22.66
N SER A 6 27.42 -8.34 21.93
CA SER A 6 28.40 -7.41 21.39
C SER A 6 28.22 -7.06 19.90
N HIS A 7 27.38 -7.77 19.14
CA HIS A 7 27.22 -7.51 17.70
C HIS A 7 26.33 -6.29 17.46
N ILE A 8 26.79 -5.37 16.60
CA ILE A 8 26.06 -4.14 16.24
C ILE A 8 25.80 -4.21 14.74
N HIS A 9 24.53 -4.31 14.37
CA HIS A 9 24.08 -4.23 12.98
C HIS A 9 24.13 -2.78 12.47
N ASP A 10 24.25 -2.60 11.19
CA ASP A 10 24.02 -1.29 10.58
C ASP A 10 22.53 -0.97 10.61
N ILE A 11 21.67 -1.95 10.32
CA ILE A 11 20.22 -1.82 10.28
C ILE A 11 19.53 -2.86 11.16
N VAL A 12 18.60 -2.42 12.00
CA VAL A 12 17.49 -3.27 12.52
C VAL A 12 16.17 -2.76 11.94
N GLY A 13 15.54 -3.57 11.07
CA GLY A 13 14.20 -3.33 10.54
C GLY A 13 13.13 -3.93 11.46
N ILE A 14 12.04 -3.20 11.71
CA ILE A 14 10.90 -3.63 12.54
C ILE A 14 9.67 -3.64 11.65
N GLY A 15 9.18 -4.84 11.33
CA GLY A 15 8.10 -5.10 10.40
C GLY A 15 8.60 -5.56 9.02
N ILE A 16 8.13 -6.74 8.61
CA ILE A 16 8.44 -7.37 7.30
C ILE A 16 7.15 -7.39 6.45
N GLY A 17 6.60 -6.20 6.21
CA GLY A 17 5.61 -5.98 5.16
C GLY A 17 6.30 -5.82 3.80
N PRO A 18 5.57 -5.54 2.69
CA PRO A 18 6.19 -5.37 1.37
C PRO A 18 7.34 -4.37 1.35
N PHE A 19 7.21 -3.22 2.02
CA PHE A 19 8.27 -2.22 2.06
C PHE A 19 9.51 -2.66 2.87
N GLY A 20 9.30 -3.30 4.03
CA GLY A 20 10.40 -3.87 4.83
C GLY A 20 11.09 -5.02 4.11
N LEU A 21 10.32 -5.87 3.42
CA LEU A 21 10.85 -6.97 2.61
C LEU A 21 11.62 -6.45 1.38
N GLY A 22 11.12 -5.39 0.72
CA GLY A 22 11.81 -4.74 -0.40
C GLY A 22 13.15 -4.15 0.02
N LEU A 23 13.19 -3.46 1.16
CA LEU A 23 14.45 -2.96 1.71
C LEU A 23 15.42 -4.10 2.08
N ALA A 24 14.92 -5.20 2.66
CA ALA A 24 15.74 -6.37 2.97
C ALA A 24 16.32 -7.01 1.68
N ALA A 25 15.51 -7.13 0.63
CA ALA A 25 15.93 -7.65 -0.66
C ALA A 25 16.96 -6.77 -1.38
N LEU A 26 16.83 -5.43 -1.26
CA LEU A 26 17.80 -4.48 -1.81
C LEU A 26 19.07 -4.36 -0.96
N SER A 27 19.02 -4.64 0.35
CA SER A 27 20.23 -4.67 1.19
C SER A 27 21.04 -5.97 1.05
N ASP A 28 20.41 -7.08 0.68
CA ASP A 28 21.07 -8.41 0.58
C ASP A 28 22.32 -8.44 -0.34
N PRO A 29 22.31 -7.82 -1.55
CA PRO A 29 23.49 -7.83 -2.42
C PRO A 29 24.58 -6.82 -1.99
N LEU A 30 24.39 -6.04 -0.92
CA LEU A 30 25.34 -5.04 -0.45
C LEU A 30 26.24 -5.63 0.66
N PRO A 31 27.49 -6.03 0.36
CA PRO A 31 28.34 -6.77 1.30
C PRO A 31 28.81 -5.93 2.50
N ASP A 32 28.67 -4.63 2.42
CA ASP A 32 29.01 -3.64 3.44
C ASP A 32 27.83 -3.23 4.31
N VAL A 33 26.66 -3.84 4.13
CA VAL A 33 25.45 -3.59 4.93
C VAL A 33 25.09 -4.82 5.75
N ASP A 34 25.22 -4.71 7.06
CA ASP A 34 24.77 -5.75 7.99
C ASP A 34 23.38 -5.40 8.52
N ALA A 35 22.37 -6.11 8.03
CA ALA A 35 20.98 -5.86 8.35
C ALA A 35 20.26 -7.08 8.95
N VAL A 36 19.33 -6.83 9.87
CA VAL A 36 18.38 -7.84 10.36
C VAL A 36 16.98 -7.23 10.44
N PHE A 37 15.97 -8.00 10.05
CA PHE A 37 14.57 -7.57 10.04
C PHE A 37 13.72 -8.45 10.94
N LEU A 38 12.87 -7.85 11.77
CA LEU A 38 12.07 -8.52 12.79
C LEU A 38 10.58 -8.40 12.47
N ASP A 39 9.83 -9.48 12.58
CA ASP A 39 8.37 -9.45 12.49
C ASP A 39 7.74 -10.39 13.53
N GLN A 40 6.60 -9.96 14.10
CA GLN A 40 5.85 -10.75 15.07
C GLN A 40 5.12 -11.95 14.46
N ARG A 41 4.89 -11.94 13.14
CA ARG A 41 4.24 -13.05 12.41
C ARG A 41 5.18 -14.23 12.24
N GLU A 42 4.61 -15.40 11.98
CA GLU A 42 5.38 -16.64 11.73
C GLU A 42 6.06 -16.63 10.36
N GLU A 43 5.45 -15.95 9.38
CA GLU A 43 5.90 -15.87 8.00
C GLU A 43 5.33 -14.62 7.33
N PHE A 44 5.75 -14.34 6.12
CA PHE A 44 5.13 -13.29 5.32
C PHE A 44 3.68 -13.66 4.98
N ARG A 45 2.78 -12.74 5.22
CA ARG A 45 1.37 -12.79 4.82
C ARG A 45 0.89 -11.38 4.49
N TRP A 46 0.36 -11.19 3.29
CA TRP A 46 -0.14 -9.89 2.85
C TRP A 46 -1.66 -9.87 2.82
N HIS A 47 -2.28 -9.15 3.77
CA HIS A 47 -3.74 -9.01 3.89
C HIS A 47 -4.53 -10.33 3.78
N PRO A 48 -4.24 -11.36 4.60
CA PRO A 48 -4.79 -12.70 4.43
C PRO A 48 -6.33 -12.72 4.43
N GLY A 49 -7.00 -11.86 5.21
CA GLY A 49 -8.46 -11.76 5.23
C GLY A 49 -9.07 -11.12 3.98
N MET A 50 -8.27 -10.66 3.01
CA MET A 50 -8.71 -10.04 1.75
C MET A 50 -8.13 -10.73 0.51
N MET A 51 -7.69 -11.98 0.62
CA MET A 51 -7.23 -12.81 -0.50
C MET A 51 -8.40 -13.39 -1.30
N ILE A 52 -9.34 -12.53 -1.70
CA ILE A 52 -10.49 -12.89 -2.52
C ILE A 52 -9.98 -13.44 -3.85
N GLU A 53 -10.53 -14.57 -4.27
CA GLU A 53 -10.14 -15.25 -5.51
C GLU A 53 -10.34 -14.34 -6.73
N GLY A 54 -9.33 -14.27 -7.60
CA GLY A 54 -9.37 -13.44 -8.79
C GLY A 54 -9.06 -11.95 -8.54
N ALA A 55 -8.99 -11.49 -7.30
CA ALA A 55 -8.62 -10.12 -7.00
C ALA A 55 -7.18 -9.80 -7.46
N THR A 56 -6.99 -8.67 -8.14
CA THR A 56 -5.68 -8.21 -8.62
C THR A 56 -5.07 -7.18 -7.69
N VAL A 57 -3.75 -7.03 -7.77
CA VAL A 57 -3.07 -5.81 -7.30
C VAL A 57 -3.42 -4.68 -8.25
N GLN A 58 -3.60 -3.47 -7.74
CA GLN A 58 -4.05 -2.31 -8.54
C GLN A 58 -2.91 -1.56 -9.22
N VAL A 59 -1.71 -2.15 -9.24
CA VAL A 59 -0.52 -1.61 -9.90
C VAL A 59 0.09 -2.69 -10.78
N PRO A 60 0.80 -2.32 -11.87
CA PRO A 60 1.48 -3.27 -12.74
C PRO A 60 2.55 -4.06 -11.99
N PHE A 61 2.94 -5.22 -12.53
CA PHE A 61 3.96 -6.11 -11.94
C PHE A 61 5.33 -5.45 -11.71
N LEU A 62 5.63 -4.34 -12.40
CA LEU A 62 6.84 -3.54 -12.16
C LEU A 62 6.86 -2.86 -10.79
N ALA A 63 5.70 -2.69 -10.15
CA ALA A 63 5.58 -2.23 -8.77
C ALA A 63 5.84 -3.39 -7.79
N ASP A 64 6.88 -4.16 -8.03
CA ASP A 64 7.38 -5.22 -7.17
C ASP A 64 8.31 -4.67 -6.07
N LEU A 65 9.02 -5.54 -5.38
CA LEU A 65 9.85 -5.17 -4.23
C LEU A 65 11.13 -4.43 -4.60
N VAL A 66 11.63 -4.55 -5.86
CA VAL A 66 13.02 -4.20 -6.20
C VAL A 66 13.20 -3.58 -7.58
N THR A 67 12.35 -3.89 -8.57
CA THR A 67 12.61 -3.64 -10.00
C THR A 67 12.81 -2.17 -10.31
N MET A 68 12.11 -1.26 -9.64
CA MET A 68 12.26 0.19 -9.86
C MET A 68 13.58 0.76 -9.32
N ALA A 69 14.30 0.03 -8.45
CA ALA A 69 15.64 0.38 -7.99
C ALA A 69 16.74 -0.42 -8.72
N ASP A 70 16.49 -1.72 -8.95
CA ASP A 70 17.39 -2.64 -9.64
C ASP A 70 16.61 -3.55 -10.59
N PRO A 71 16.48 -3.19 -11.88
CA PRO A 71 15.78 -4.01 -12.88
C PRO A 71 16.41 -5.39 -13.10
N THR A 72 17.67 -5.58 -12.66
CA THR A 72 18.41 -6.84 -12.83
C THR A 72 18.36 -7.74 -11.61
N SER A 73 17.68 -7.30 -10.55
CA SER A 73 17.60 -8.00 -9.29
C SER A 73 17.07 -9.43 -9.43
N ARG A 74 17.76 -10.39 -8.77
CA ARG A 74 17.30 -11.77 -8.66
C ARG A 74 15.97 -11.92 -7.92
N PHE A 75 15.57 -10.89 -7.19
CA PHE A 75 14.33 -10.82 -6.42
C PHE A 75 13.16 -10.16 -7.16
N SER A 76 13.30 -9.86 -8.47
CA SER A 76 12.23 -9.28 -9.27
C SER A 76 11.03 -10.22 -9.44
N PHE A 77 9.84 -9.65 -9.66
CA PHE A 77 8.64 -10.44 -9.96
C PHE A 77 8.81 -11.31 -11.22
N LEU A 78 9.55 -10.83 -12.21
CA LEU A 78 9.87 -11.61 -13.40
C LEU A 78 10.80 -12.82 -13.09
N ALA A 79 11.74 -12.65 -12.16
CA ALA A 79 12.58 -13.75 -11.69
C ALA A 79 11.73 -14.83 -10.98
N PHE A 80 10.81 -14.43 -10.12
CA PHE A 80 9.82 -15.32 -9.49
C PHE A 80 8.98 -16.07 -10.52
N LEU A 81 8.41 -15.37 -11.50
CA LEU A 81 7.64 -16.01 -12.57
C LEU A 81 8.47 -17.00 -13.39
N LYS A 82 9.75 -16.70 -13.59
CA LYS A 82 10.66 -17.60 -14.29
C LYS A 82 10.94 -18.86 -13.49
N ASP A 83 11.24 -18.69 -12.20
CA ASP A 83 11.55 -19.78 -11.27
C ASP A 83 10.34 -20.71 -11.07
N SER A 84 9.14 -20.14 -10.90
CA SER A 84 7.88 -20.87 -10.76
C SER A 84 7.33 -21.47 -12.08
N GLY A 85 7.99 -21.23 -13.22
CA GLY A 85 7.55 -21.70 -14.54
C GLY A 85 6.34 -20.97 -15.11
N ARG A 86 5.96 -19.82 -14.55
CA ARG A 86 4.75 -19.06 -14.90
C ARG A 86 4.98 -17.88 -15.85
N LEU A 87 6.21 -17.61 -16.25
CA LEU A 87 6.54 -16.43 -17.06
C LEU A 87 5.78 -16.41 -18.41
N TYR A 88 5.72 -17.53 -19.13
CA TYR A 88 4.97 -17.59 -20.39
C TYR A 88 3.45 -17.52 -20.19
N PRO A 89 2.83 -18.24 -19.26
CA PRO A 89 1.41 -18.05 -18.93
C PRO A 89 1.06 -16.61 -18.55
N PHE A 90 1.91 -15.93 -17.79
CA PHE A 90 1.72 -14.54 -17.42
C PHE A 90 1.79 -13.61 -18.65
N TYR A 91 2.77 -13.83 -19.54
CA TYR A 91 2.87 -13.09 -20.79
C TYR A 91 1.63 -13.27 -21.68
N ILE A 92 1.15 -14.52 -21.85
CA ILE A 92 -0.03 -14.83 -22.68
C ILE A 92 -1.32 -14.25 -22.08
N ARG A 93 -1.39 -14.07 -20.76
CA ARG A 93 -2.54 -13.45 -20.10
C ARG A 93 -2.79 -12.00 -20.56
N GLU A 94 -1.78 -11.31 -21.09
CA GLU A 94 -1.83 -9.91 -21.57
C GLU A 94 -2.39 -8.91 -20.54
N SER A 95 -2.36 -9.27 -19.25
CA SER A 95 -2.70 -8.37 -18.15
C SER A 95 -1.47 -8.22 -17.26
N PHE A 96 -0.98 -7.00 -17.14
CA PHE A 96 0.22 -6.69 -16.35
C PHE A 96 -0.05 -6.51 -14.85
N TYR A 97 -1.29 -6.67 -14.41
CA TYR A 97 -1.71 -6.61 -13.02
C TYR A 97 -1.69 -8.02 -12.41
N PRO A 98 -0.76 -8.34 -11.49
CA PRO A 98 -0.71 -9.65 -10.84
C PRO A 98 -1.99 -9.95 -10.06
N LEU A 99 -2.32 -11.22 -9.89
CA LEU A 99 -3.28 -11.61 -8.88
C LEU A 99 -2.71 -11.27 -7.49
N ARG A 100 -3.56 -10.85 -6.57
CA ARG A 100 -3.13 -10.54 -5.20
C ARG A 100 -2.49 -11.75 -4.52
N ALA A 101 -3.06 -12.94 -4.71
CA ALA A 101 -2.48 -14.19 -4.24
C ALA A 101 -1.11 -14.47 -4.86
N GLU A 102 -0.92 -14.21 -6.16
CA GLU A 102 0.36 -14.38 -6.85
C GLU A 102 1.43 -13.37 -6.34
N PHE A 103 1.02 -12.16 -5.98
CA PHE A 103 1.93 -11.19 -5.35
C PHE A 103 2.32 -11.60 -3.92
N ASP A 104 1.40 -12.18 -3.13
CA ASP A 104 1.72 -12.76 -1.81
C ASP A 104 2.68 -13.97 -1.95
N GLU A 105 2.46 -14.85 -2.94
CA GLU A 105 3.37 -15.95 -3.27
C GLU A 105 4.76 -15.44 -3.64
N TYR A 106 4.84 -14.39 -4.45
CA TYR A 106 6.08 -13.72 -4.81
C TYR A 106 6.82 -13.18 -3.57
N CYS A 107 6.13 -12.46 -2.71
CA CYS A 107 6.74 -11.94 -1.49
C CYS A 107 7.23 -13.06 -0.56
N ARG A 108 6.50 -14.17 -0.44
CA ARG A 108 6.94 -15.35 0.31
C ARG A 108 8.15 -16.02 -0.33
N TRP A 109 8.19 -16.09 -1.66
CA TRP A 109 9.32 -16.62 -2.41
C TRP A 109 10.60 -15.78 -2.18
N VAL A 110 10.49 -14.44 -2.15
CA VAL A 110 11.60 -13.56 -1.78
C VAL A 110 12.01 -13.79 -0.33
N ALA A 111 11.05 -13.77 0.59
CA ALA A 111 11.31 -13.94 2.02
C ALA A 111 12.03 -15.25 2.36
N ALA A 112 11.74 -16.33 1.62
CA ALA A 112 12.39 -17.64 1.81
C ALA A 112 13.87 -17.67 1.41
N GLN A 113 14.35 -16.66 0.67
CA GLN A 113 15.73 -16.59 0.18
C GLN A 113 16.61 -15.63 1.01
N LEU A 114 16.04 -14.94 2.00
CA LEU A 114 16.72 -13.92 2.80
C LEU A 114 17.04 -14.46 4.21
N ASP A 115 18.31 -14.61 4.50
CA ASP A 115 18.80 -15.05 5.81
C ASP A 115 18.76 -13.96 6.88
N THR A 116 18.42 -12.73 6.50
CA THR A 116 18.37 -11.55 7.38
C THR A 116 17.03 -11.43 8.14
N LEU A 117 16.01 -12.21 7.76
CA LEU A 117 14.68 -12.12 8.36
C LEU A 117 14.54 -12.96 9.64
N ARG A 118 13.83 -12.42 10.63
CA ARG A 118 13.55 -13.07 11.92
C ARG A 118 12.06 -12.98 12.21
N TRP A 119 11.38 -14.10 12.06
CA TRP A 119 9.94 -14.26 12.32
C TRP A 119 9.66 -14.59 13.80
N ASN A 120 8.41 -14.39 14.25
CA ASN A 120 7.99 -14.61 15.63
C ASN A 120 8.76 -13.72 16.64
N ARG A 121 9.08 -12.49 16.25
CA ARG A 121 9.76 -11.49 17.10
C ARG A 121 8.88 -10.28 17.29
N THR A 122 8.19 -10.23 18.43
CA THR A 122 7.38 -9.08 18.82
C THR A 122 8.27 -8.06 19.52
N VAL A 123 8.56 -6.94 18.86
CA VAL A 123 9.34 -5.86 19.46
C VAL A 123 8.52 -5.20 20.56
N THR A 124 9.10 -5.11 21.76
CA THR A 124 8.44 -4.58 22.96
C THR A 124 9.06 -3.28 23.45
N SER A 125 10.32 -3.01 23.13
CA SER A 125 11.02 -1.79 23.57
C SER A 125 12.18 -1.48 22.67
N VAL A 126 12.39 -0.18 22.43
CA VAL A 126 13.59 0.37 21.82
C VAL A 126 14.18 1.40 22.75
N THR A 127 15.46 1.26 23.05
CA THR A 127 16.23 2.22 23.86
C THR A 127 17.47 2.64 23.09
N ARG A 128 18.05 3.80 23.44
CA ARG A 128 19.30 4.28 22.88
C ARG A 128 20.32 4.50 23.99
N ASN A 129 21.55 4.09 23.75
CA ASN A 129 22.67 4.42 24.57
C ASN A 129 23.82 4.88 23.68
N ASP A 130 24.25 6.11 23.85
CA ASP A 130 25.11 6.83 22.90
C ASP A 130 24.48 6.80 21.49
N ASP A 131 25.21 6.30 20.49
CA ASP A 131 24.75 6.22 19.08
C ASP A 131 24.21 4.84 18.70
N ILE A 132 23.93 3.97 19.69
CA ILE A 132 23.49 2.59 19.44
C ILE A 132 22.10 2.36 20.02
N TYR A 133 21.20 1.91 19.17
CA TYR A 133 19.88 1.44 19.55
C TYR A 133 19.95 0.01 20.06
N THR A 134 19.15 -0.29 21.08
CA THR A 134 18.88 -1.66 21.55
C THR A 134 17.41 -1.95 21.38
N VAL A 135 17.11 -2.88 20.47
CA VAL A 135 15.76 -3.37 20.17
C VAL A 135 15.54 -4.65 20.95
N THR A 136 14.58 -4.65 21.87
CA THR A 136 14.17 -5.85 22.63
C THR A 136 12.95 -6.46 22.00
N ALA A 137 13.02 -7.74 21.70
CA ALA A 137 11.93 -8.51 21.11
C ALA A 137 11.62 -9.77 21.95
N GLU A 138 10.34 -10.07 22.07
CA GLU A 138 9.85 -11.34 22.61
C GLU A 138 9.76 -12.36 21.49
N VAL A 139 10.32 -13.54 21.72
CA VAL A 139 10.25 -14.67 20.81
C VAL A 139 9.09 -15.55 21.21
N ALA A 140 8.15 -15.81 20.31
CA ALA A 140 7.08 -16.77 20.49
C ALA A 140 7.36 -18.09 19.76
N ASP A 141 6.77 -19.19 20.22
CA ASP A 141 6.68 -20.44 19.47
C ASP A 141 5.51 -20.40 18.47
N GLN A 142 5.32 -21.46 17.71
CA GLN A 142 4.25 -21.61 16.72
C GLN A 142 2.84 -21.58 17.36
N CYS A 143 2.73 -21.75 18.68
CA CYS A 143 1.48 -21.65 19.43
C CYS A 143 1.27 -20.25 20.03
N GLY A 144 2.17 -19.30 19.75
CA GLY A 144 2.15 -17.96 20.30
C GLY A 144 2.63 -17.87 21.76
N GLN A 145 3.19 -18.97 22.32
CA GLN A 145 3.71 -18.95 23.68
C GLN A 145 5.08 -18.26 23.71
N ARG A 146 5.22 -17.29 24.61
CA ARG A 146 6.49 -16.59 24.82
C ARG A 146 7.55 -17.55 25.35
N LEU A 147 8.69 -17.65 24.63
CA LEU A 147 9.81 -18.52 24.99
C LEU A 147 10.93 -17.75 25.72
N ARG A 148 11.34 -16.61 25.16
CA ARG A 148 12.47 -15.81 25.65
C ARG A 148 12.41 -14.39 25.11
N ALA A 149 13.24 -13.51 25.66
CA ALA A 149 13.56 -12.22 25.06
C ALA A 149 14.89 -12.32 24.29
N GLU A 150 14.99 -11.59 23.19
CA GLU A 150 16.20 -11.36 22.41
C GLU A 150 16.44 -9.85 22.32
N SER A 151 17.72 -9.45 22.18
CA SER A 151 18.11 -8.06 22.00
C SER A 151 18.97 -7.93 20.74
N TYR A 152 18.69 -6.91 19.95
CA TYR A 152 19.43 -6.57 18.73
C TYR A 152 19.95 -5.15 18.87
N ARG A 153 21.21 -4.93 18.49
CA ARG A 153 21.84 -3.61 18.55
C ARG A 153 22.07 -3.08 17.17
N ALA A 154 21.80 -1.79 16.91
CA ALA A 154 21.93 -1.21 15.59
C ALA A 154 22.33 0.26 15.62
N ARG A 155 22.92 0.75 14.52
CA ARG A 155 23.15 2.17 14.26
C ARG A 155 21.89 2.85 13.71
N HIS A 156 21.13 2.14 12.86
CA HIS A 156 19.92 2.66 12.26
C HIS A 156 18.74 1.75 12.55
N LEU A 157 17.57 2.37 12.73
CA LEU A 157 16.27 1.70 12.84
C LEU A 157 15.42 1.98 11.62
N ILE A 158 14.72 0.95 11.13
CA ILE A 158 13.75 1.09 10.06
C ILE A 158 12.37 0.65 10.56
N LEU A 159 11.41 1.56 10.58
CA LEU A 159 10.05 1.33 11.05
C LEU A 159 9.17 0.97 9.85
N GLY A 160 8.98 -0.31 9.60
CA GLY A 160 8.10 -0.88 8.57
C GLY A 160 6.85 -1.53 9.15
N VAL A 161 6.35 -1.02 10.28
CA VAL A 161 5.25 -1.63 11.07
C VAL A 161 3.87 -1.56 10.39
N GLY A 162 3.74 -0.73 9.34
CA GLY A 162 2.50 -0.60 8.57
C GLY A 162 1.42 0.19 9.30
N THR A 163 0.17 -0.20 9.04
CA THR A 163 -1.03 0.50 9.51
C THR A 163 -1.97 -0.47 10.20
N GLU A 164 -2.81 0.04 11.11
CA GLU A 164 -3.80 -0.73 11.84
C GLU A 164 -5.22 -0.51 11.31
N PRO A 165 -6.09 -1.54 11.35
CA PRO A 165 -7.50 -1.41 11.01
C PRO A 165 -8.21 -0.37 11.88
N VAL A 166 -9.10 0.43 11.28
CA VAL A 166 -9.88 1.43 12.00
C VAL A 166 -11.37 1.06 11.98
N LEU A 167 -11.94 0.83 13.16
CA LEU A 167 -13.39 0.75 13.33
C LEU A 167 -13.96 2.12 13.66
N PRO A 168 -15.10 2.54 13.04
CA PRO A 168 -15.85 3.71 13.48
C PRO A 168 -16.21 3.60 14.96
N GLN A 169 -16.24 4.71 15.67
CA GLN A 169 -16.60 4.74 17.09
C GLN A 169 -17.93 4.03 17.38
N ALA A 170 -18.91 4.16 16.49
CA ALA A 170 -20.20 3.49 16.58
C ALA A 170 -20.13 1.95 16.61
N LEU A 171 -19.03 1.34 16.10
CA LEU A 171 -18.86 -0.12 16.03
C LEU A 171 -17.88 -0.69 17.05
N GLN A 172 -17.07 0.14 17.72
CA GLN A 172 -15.96 -0.33 18.57
C GLN A 172 -16.38 -1.27 19.71
N ASN A 173 -17.60 -1.14 20.22
CA ASN A 173 -18.09 -1.93 21.36
C ASN A 173 -18.94 -3.13 20.93
N LEU A 174 -19.14 -3.36 19.63
CA LEU A 174 -20.09 -4.35 19.13
C LEU A 174 -19.45 -5.62 18.56
N GLU A 175 -18.12 -5.74 18.56
CA GLU A 175 -17.40 -6.87 17.95
C GLU A 175 -17.75 -8.25 18.52
N THR A 176 -18.35 -8.33 19.72
CA THR A 176 -18.64 -9.58 20.43
C THR A 176 -20.10 -9.77 20.80
N GLU A 177 -20.97 -8.83 20.42
CA GLU A 177 -22.39 -8.86 20.76
C GLU A 177 -23.22 -9.17 19.51
N GLY A 178 -24.24 -10.02 19.61
CA GLY A 178 -25.16 -10.28 18.52
C GLY A 178 -25.04 -11.66 17.85
N THR A 179 -25.88 -11.91 16.84
CA THR A 179 -26.00 -13.20 16.15
C THR A 179 -25.03 -13.35 14.99
N GLY A 180 -24.56 -12.23 14.42
CA GLY A 180 -23.61 -12.20 13.31
C GLY A 180 -22.39 -11.34 13.62
N PRO A 181 -21.33 -11.45 12.81
CA PRO A 181 -20.09 -10.74 13.07
C PRO A 181 -20.20 -9.24 12.78
N VAL A 182 -19.55 -8.43 13.62
CA VAL A 182 -19.16 -7.06 13.33
C VAL A 182 -17.64 -7.05 13.16
N ILE A 183 -17.18 -6.89 11.94
CA ILE A 183 -15.76 -7.08 11.59
C ILE A 183 -15.20 -5.92 10.77
N HIS A 184 -13.88 -5.74 10.85
CA HIS A 184 -13.14 -4.99 9.83
C HIS A 184 -12.85 -5.88 8.60
N THR A 185 -12.72 -5.28 7.42
CA THR A 185 -12.41 -6.00 6.16
C THR A 185 -11.21 -6.92 6.26
N SER A 186 -10.22 -6.61 7.11
CA SER A 186 -9.03 -7.44 7.33
C SER A 186 -9.33 -8.85 7.84
N LYS A 187 -10.56 -9.12 8.30
CA LYS A 187 -11.03 -10.42 8.79
C LYS A 187 -12.13 -11.03 7.90
N TYR A 188 -12.32 -10.49 6.70
CA TYR A 188 -13.50 -10.84 5.87
C TYR A 188 -13.57 -12.33 5.53
N LEU A 189 -12.52 -12.92 4.97
CA LEU A 189 -12.54 -14.32 4.54
C LEU A 189 -12.76 -15.30 5.69
N ASP A 190 -12.26 -14.97 6.90
CA ASP A 190 -12.46 -15.80 8.09
C ASP A 190 -13.93 -15.84 8.54
N HIS A 191 -14.75 -14.85 8.12
CA HIS A 191 -16.14 -14.70 8.57
C HIS A 191 -17.16 -14.74 7.41
N ARG A 192 -16.71 -14.98 6.18
CA ARG A 192 -17.57 -14.90 4.97
C ARG A 192 -18.86 -15.72 5.10
N ASP A 193 -18.76 -16.97 5.56
CA ASP A 193 -19.92 -17.84 5.70
C ASP A 193 -20.85 -17.35 6.83
N ALA A 194 -20.31 -16.94 7.97
CA ALA A 194 -21.08 -16.37 9.07
C ALA A 194 -21.83 -15.09 8.69
N LEU A 195 -21.25 -14.27 7.79
CA LEU A 195 -21.92 -13.10 7.21
C LEU A 195 -23.16 -13.54 6.41
N LEU A 196 -23.01 -14.53 5.54
CA LEU A 196 -24.12 -15.05 4.72
C LEU A 196 -25.21 -15.78 5.55
N GLU A 197 -24.87 -16.33 6.69
CA GLU A 197 -25.82 -16.97 7.63
C GLU A 197 -26.61 -15.95 8.47
N SER A 198 -26.16 -14.70 8.57
CA SER A 198 -26.81 -13.67 9.39
C SER A 198 -28.11 -13.09 8.82
N GLY A 199 -28.50 -13.48 7.58
CA GLY A 199 -29.72 -13.03 6.91
C GLY A 199 -29.70 -11.58 6.39
N SER A 200 -28.83 -10.74 6.89
CA SER A 200 -28.60 -9.39 6.36
C SER A 200 -27.23 -8.87 6.70
N ILE A 201 -26.57 -8.25 5.71
CA ILE A 201 -25.20 -7.74 5.80
C ILE A 201 -25.19 -6.26 5.45
N THR A 202 -24.53 -5.44 6.24
CA THR A 202 -24.26 -4.04 5.90
C THR A 202 -22.77 -3.80 5.79
N ILE A 203 -22.30 -3.40 4.58
CA ILE A 203 -20.92 -2.98 4.33
C ILE A 203 -20.84 -1.46 4.47
N VAL A 204 -19.93 -0.97 5.33
CA VAL A 204 -19.74 0.47 5.60
C VAL A 204 -18.40 0.94 5.06
N GLY A 205 -18.40 1.75 4.00
CA GLY A 205 -17.22 2.29 3.34
C GLY A 205 -17.35 2.29 1.82
N SER A 206 -16.45 2.99 1.11
CA SER A 206 -16.51 3.17 -0.35
C SER A 206 -15.21 2.91 -1.08
N GLY A 207 -14.22 2.32 -0.42
CA GLY A 207 -12.94 1.98 -1.06
C GLY A 207 -12.96 0.62 -1.76
N GLN A 208 -11.84 0.25 -2.37
CA GLN A 208 -11.63 -1.01 -3.09
C GLN A 208 -12.07 -2.24 -2.28
N SER A 209 -11.68 -2.34 -1.01
CA SER A 209 -12.03 -3.50 -0.16
C SER A 209 -13.55 -3.64 0.05
N ALA A 210 -14.28 -2.52 0.15
CA ALA A 210 -15.74 -2.57 0.25
C ALA A 210 -16.37 -3.10 -1.05
N ALA A 211 -15.88 -2.63 -2.19
CA ALA A 211 -16.34 -3.04 -3.50
C ALA A 211 -16.05 -4.52 -3.79
N GLU A 212 -14.85 -4.98 -3.46
CA GLU A 212 -14.46 -6.40 -3.60
C GLU A 212 -15.35 -7.31 -2.77
N ILE A 213 -15.59 -6.97 -1.49
CA ILE A 213 -16.48 -7.75 -0.61
C ILE A 213 -17.93 -7.72 -1.13
N TYR A 214 -18.40 -6.55 -1.55
CA TYR A 214 -19.74 -6.45 -2.12
C TYR A 214 -19.89 -7.34 -3.36
N ARG A 215 -18.89 -7.29 -4.26
CA ARG A 215 -18.90 -8.12 -5.49
C ARG A 215 -18.81 -9.62 -5.18
N ASP A 216 -17.99 -10.01 -4.22
CA ASP A 216 -17.85 -11.42 -3.80
C ASP A 216 -19.11 -11.97 -3.15
N LEU A 217 -19.88 -11.15 -2.45
CA LEU A 217 -21.07 -11.58 -1.72
C LEU A 217 -22.36 -11.55 -2.54
N ILE A 218 -22.50 -10.67 -3.56
CA ILE A 218 -23.81 -10.35 -4.14
C ILE A 218 -24.51 -11.55 -4.80
N ASP A 219 -23.79 -12.42 -5.50
CA ASP A 219 -24.38 -13.60 -6.14
C ASP A 219 -24.89 -14.61 -5.09
N ASP A 220 -24.09 -14.87 -4.03
CA ASP A 220 -24.46 -15.76 -2.94
C ASP A 220 -25.58 -15.18 -2.06
N ALA A 221 -25.55 -13.89 -1.79
CA ALA A 221 -26.58 -13.20 -1.00
C ALA A 221 -27.94 -13.28 -1.70
N GLU A 222 -27.99 -13.03 -3.01
CA GLU A 222 -29.21 -13.16 -3.81
C GLU A 222 -29.70 -14.63 -3.88
N ALA A 223 -28.80 -15.60 -3.99
CA ALA A 223 -29.13 -17.01 -4.02
C ALA A 223 -29.69 -17.51 -2.67
N ARG A 224 -29.25 -16.95 -1.55
CA ARG A 224 -29.66 -17.34 -0.19
C ARG A 224 -30.74 -16.43 0.41
N ASP A 225 -31.28 -15.46 -0.35
CA ASP A 225 -32.25 -14.46 0.10
C ASP A 225 -31.71 -13.57 1.25
N VAL A 226 -30.41 -13.33 1.29
CA VAL A 226 -29.74 -12.43 2.24
C VAL A 226 -29.79 -10.99 1.74
N ARG A 227 -30.16 -10.04 2.58
CA ARG A 227 -30.09 -8.62 2.22
C ARG A 227 -28.66 -8.11 2.33
N LEU A 228 -28.16 -7.49 1.26
CA LEU A 228 -26.82 -6.91 1.19
C LEU A 228 -26.88 -5.40 0.95
N ASP A 229 -26.62 -4.61 1.99
CA ASP A 229 -26.57 -3.16 1.90
C ASP A 229 -25.12 -2.68 1.83
N TRP A 230 -24.81 -1.75 0.89
CA TRP A 230 -23.50 -1.10 0.80
C TRP A 230 -23.66 0.41 1.02
N VAL A 231 -23.09 0.91 2.10
CA VAL A 231 -23.34 2.27 2.63
C VAL A 231 -22.04 3.03 2.75
N THR A 232 -22.05 4.29 2.28
CA THR A 232 -20.89 5.17 2.43
C THR A 232 -21.31 6.61 2.75
N ARG A 233 -20.50 7.28 3.57
CA ARG A 233 -20.62 8.72 3.80
C ARG A 233 -20.16 9.58 2.63
N SER A 234 -19.40 8.98 1.70
CA SER A 234 -18.93 9.69 0.50
C SER A 234 -20.12 10.06 -0.39
N PRO A 235 -20.04 11.19 -1.12
CA PRO A 235 -21.15 11.64 -1.98
C PRO A 235 -21.43 10.73 -3.16
N ARG A 236 -20.51 9.82 -3.46
CA ARG A 236 -20.65 8.79 -4.50
C ARG A 236 -19.66 7.65 -4.26
N PHE A 237 -19.81 6.56 -5.00
CA PHE A 237 -18.82 5.50 -5.11
C PHE A 237 -17.76 5.96 -6.12
N PHE A 238 -16.58 6.39 -5.60
CA PHE A 238 -15.53 6.98 -6.42
C PHE A 238 -14.72 5.92 -7.15
N PRO A 239 -14.55 6.03 -8.48
CA PRO A 239 -13.53 5.27 -9.17
C PRO A 239 -12.14 5.78 -8.77
N MET A 240 -11.13 4.93 -8.92
CA MET A 240 -9.73 5.33 -8.81
C MET A 240 -9.37 6.21 -10.02
N GLU A 241 -8.72 7.34 -9.77
CA GLU A 241 -8.26 8.25 -10.81
C GLU A 241 -6.89 7.78 -11.35
N TYR A 242 -6.91 6.69 -12.09
CA TYR A 242 -5.71 6.04 -12.60
C TYR A 242 -5.43 6.47 -14.05
N THR A 243 -4.90 7.69 -14.23
CA THR A 243 -4.48 8.22 -15.54
C THR A 243 -2.99 8.54 -15.54
N LYS A 244 -2.37 8.61 -16.71
CA LYS A 244 -0.91 8.80 -16.81
C LYS A 244 -0.42 10.08 -16.14
N LEU A 245 -1.16 11.19 -16.27
CA LEU A 245 -0.79 12.45 -15.62
C LEU A 245 -1.05 12.44 -14.11
N THR A 246 -2.07 11.75 -13.63
CA THR A 246 -2.27 11.59 -12.17
C THR A 246 -1.24 10.66 -11.56
N LEU A 247 -0.74 9.66 -12.30
CA LEU A 247 0.34 8.78 -11.84
C LEU A 247 1.68 9.50 -11.67
N GLU A 248 1.93 10.61 -12.38
CA GLU A 248 3.12 11.45 -12.15
C GLU A 248 3.14 12.12 -10.76
N MET A 249 2.01 12.15 -10.04
CA MET A 249 2.00 12.56 -8.62
C MET A 249 2.67 11.52 -7.72
N THR A 250 2.96 10.32 -8.21
CA THR A 250 3.83 9.35 -7.56
C THR A 250 5.27 9.59 -8.03
N SER A 251 5.84 10.72 -7.58
CA SER A 251 7.17 11.18 -8.00
C SER A 251 7.90 11.93 -6.87
N PRO A 252 9.25 12.01 -6.94
CA PRO A 252 10.03 12.83 -6.02
C PRO A 252 9.60 14.30 -6.05
N GLU A 253 9.37 14.86 -7.24
CA GLU A 253 8.99 16.27 -7.44
C GLU A 253 7.65 16.58 -6.79
N TYR A 254 6.67 15.68 -6.92
CA TYR A 254 5.39 15.85 -6.24
C TYR A 254 5.53 15.73 -4.72
N THR A 255 6.37 14.81 -4.24
CA THR A 255 6.68 14.68 -2.82
C THR A 255 7.27 15.97 -2.26
N ASP A 256 8.20 16.60 -2.98
CA ASP A 256 8.83 17.86 -2.58
C ASP A 256 7.81 19.00 -2.55
N HIS A 257 6.99 19.12 -3.59
CA HIS A 257 5.88 20.06 -3.63
C HIS A 257 4.91 19.86 -2.46
N PHE A 258 4.44 18.62 -2.22
CA PHE A 258 3.49 18.32 -1.15
C PHE A 258 4.07 18.65 0.23
N ARG A 259 5.35 18.37 0.47
CA ARG A 259 6.04 18.68 1.72
C ARG A 259 6.20 20.18 1.96
N ALA A 260 6.43 20.96 0.91
CA ALA A 260 6.56 22.41 1.00
C ALA A 260 5.26 23.14 1.33
N LEU A 261 4.11 22.47 1.21
CA LEU A 261 2.81 23.09 1.52
C LEU A 261 2.61 23.31 3.02
N PRO A 262 1.86 24.35 3.44
CA PRO A 262 1.37 24.50 4.80
C PRO A 262 0.59 23.27 5.28
N ASP A 263 0.64 22.98 6.57
CA ASP A 263 0.03 21.79 7.18
C ASP A 263 -1.47 21.63 6.90
N ASP A 264 -2.23 22.73 6.97
CA ASP A 264 -3.66 22.75 6.70
C ASP A 264 -3.97 22.43 5.24
N LEU A 265 -3.16 22.93 4.30
CA LEU A 265 -3.30 22.65 2.87
C LEU A 265 -2.89 21.21 2.55
N ARG A 266 -1.80 20.69 3.15
CA ARG A 266 -1.43 19.27 3.03
C ARG A 266 -2.57 18.36 3.47
N GLU A 267 -3.22 18.68 4.58
CA GLU A 267 -4.34 17.91 5.07
C GLU A 267 -5.60 18.00 4.22
N GLN A 268 -5.85 19.16 3.65
CA GLN A 268 -6.93 19.32 2.69
C GLN A 268 -6.66 18.46 1.45
N LEU A 269 -5.51 18.62 0.82
CA LEU A 269 -5.10 17.85 -0.37
C LEU A 269 -5.05 16.35 -0.10
N GLY A 270 -4.50 15.92 1.04
CA GLY A 270 -4.50 14.52 1.43
C GLY A 270 -5.89 13.90 1.56
N ARG A 271 -6.94 14.70 1.83
CA ARG A 271 -8.34 14.24 1.79
C ARG A 271 -8.89 14.21 0.36
N GLU A 272 -8.61 15.23 -0.43
CA GLU A 272 -9.10 15.38 -1.80
C GLU A 272 -8.49 14.34 -2.73
N GLN A 273 -7.21 14.06 -2.55
CA GLN A 273 -6.44 13.13 -3.39
C GLN A 273 -6.61 11.65 -3.04
N ARG A 274 -7.45 11.33 -2.07
CA ARG A 274 -7.72 9.91 -1.71
C ARG A 274 -8.21 9.06 -2.86
N THR A 275 -8.89 9.66 -3.84
CA THR A 275 -9.37 8.97 -5.03
C THR A 275 -8.24 8.46 -5.93
N LEU A 276 -7.03 9.03 -5.83
CA LEU A 276 -5.86 8.60 -6.60
C LEU A 276 -5.38 7.18 -6.24
N TYR A 277 -5.61 6.74 -4.98
CA TYR A 277 -5.07 5.46 -4.48
C TYR A 277 -6.02 4.70 -3.53
N LYS A 278 -7.17 5.28 -3.17
CA LYS A 278 -8.20 4.66 -2.31
C LYS A 278 -9.56 4.56 -3.00
N GLY A 279 -9.63 4.85 -4.31
CA GLY A 279 -10.81 4.65 -5.15
C GLY A 279 -11.04 3.17 -5.48
N ILE A 280 -12.09 2.89 -6.22
CA ILE A 280 -12.42 1.56 -6.73
C ILE A 280 -11.87 1.45 -8.16
N SER A 281 -11.23 0.34 -8.53
CA SER A 281 -10.80 0.12 -9.91
C SER A 281 -12.01 0.19 -10.86
N ALA A 282 -11.81 0.78 -12.05
CA ALA A 282 -12.90 0.98 -13.01
C ALA A 282 -13.54 -0.36 -13.41
N GLU A 283 -12.71 -1.37 -13.65
CA GLU A 283 -13.16 -2.71 -14.02
C GLU A 283 -14.06 -3.35 -12.95
N LEU A 284 -13.78 -3.11 -11.66
CA LEU A 284 -14.60 -3.62 -10.58
C LEU A 284 -15.94 -2.86 -10.47
N VAL A 285 -15.95 -1.55 -10.73
CA VAL A 285 -17.19 -0.77 -10.79
C VAL A 285 -18.10 -1.30 -11.90
N ASP A 286 -17.51 -1.54 -13.08
CA ASP A 286 -18.24 -2.07 -14.24
C ASP A 286 -18.75 -3.49 -13.96
N ASP A 287 -17.94 -4.39 -13.40
CA ASP A 287 -18.35 -5.77 -13.05
C ASP A 287 -19.47 -5.79 -11.99
N ILE A 288 -19.42 -4.90 -11.00
CA ILE A 288 -20.52 -4.76 -10.02
C ILE A 288 -21.80 -4.33 -10.72
N HIS A 289 -21.74 -3.31 -11.59
CA HIS A 289 -22.92 -2.82 -12.30
C HIS A 289 -23.49 -3.89 -13.22
N ASP A 290 -22.68 -4.57 -14.01
CA ASP A 290 -23.10 -5.63 -14.92
C ASP A 290 -23.69 -6.83 -14.17
N THR A 291 -23.14 -7.14 -12.99
CA THR A 291 -23.71 -8.17 -12.10
C THR A 291 -25.10 -7.77 -11.61
N LEU A 292 -25.29 -6.54 -11.14
CA LEU A 292 -26.61 -6.05 -10.72
C LEU A 292 -27.60 -6.04 -11.89
N TYR A 293 -27.16 -5.61 -13.08
CA TYR A 293 -27.97 -5.63 -14.29
C TYR A 293 -28.40 -7.07 -14.66
N ARG A 294 -27.46 -8.02 -14.64
CA ARG A 294 -27.71 -9.43 -14.89
C ARG A 294 -28.73 -10.04 -13.90
N LEU A 295 -28.55 -9.74 -12.60
CA LEU A 295 -29.42 -10.28 -11.54
C LEU A 295 -30.82 -9.69 -11.57
N SER A 296 -31.00 -8.43 -11.99
CA SER A 296 -32.31 -7.75 -12.09
C SER A 296 -33.12 -8.12 -13.33
N ARG A 297 -32.62 -9.01 -14.19
CA ARG A 297 -33.32 -9.47 -15.40
C ARG A 297 -34.74 -9.90 -15.11
N GLY A 298 -35.66 -9.58 -16.04
CA GLY A 298 -37.08 -9.92 -15.90
C GLY A 298 -37.84 -9.06 -14.89
N GLY A 299 -37.28 -7.91 -14.49
CA GLY A 299 -37.91 -7.02 -13.51
C GLY A 299 -37.76 -7.49 -12.06
N ARG A 300 -36.82 -8.41 -11.79
CA ARG A 300 -36.56 -8.92 -10.44
C ARG A 300 -36.05 -7.79 -9.56
N LYS A 301 -36.69 -7.58 -8.42
CA LYS A 301 -36.22 -6.64 -7.39
C LYS A 301 -35.18 -7.32 -6.53
N LEU A 302 -33.96 -6.80 -6.56
CA LEU A 302 -32.84 -7.30 -5.74
C LEU A 302 -32.99 -6.87 -4.28
N ARG A 303 -32.49 -7.68 -3.37
CA ARG A 303 -32.43 -7.37 -1.93
C ARG A 303 -31.13 -6.67 -1.56
N THR A 304 -30.79 -5.63 -2.34
CA THR A 304 -29.58 -4.83 -2.09
C THR A 304 -29.89 -3.34 -2.21
N ASN A 305 -29.12 -2.52 -1.46
CA ASN A 305 -29.14 -1.08 -1.57
C ASN A 305 -27.70 -0.55 -1.59
N LEU A 306 -27.42 0.35 -2.52
CA LEU A 306 -26.19 1.13 -2.57
C LEU A 306 -26.51 2.56 -2.11
N LEU A 307 -26.05 2.95 -0.92
CA LEU A 307 -26.41 4.20 -0.27
C LEU A 307 -25.16 5.09 -0.13
N ALA A 308 -25.07 6.10 -0.99
CA ALA A 308 -24.09 7.18 -0.84
C ALA A 308 -24.60 8.23 0.17
N GLU A 309 -23.75 9.20 0.52
CA GLU A 309 -24.07 10.33 1.42
C GLU A 309 -24.64 9.89 2.77
N SER A 310 -24.30 8.69 3.23
CA SER A 310 -24.91 8.07 4.42
C SER A 310 -23.83 7.71 5.44
N GLU A 311 -23.68 8.54 6.46
CA GLU A 311 -22.71 8.38 7.55
C GLU A 311 -23.32 7.52 8.67
N LEU A 312 -22.62 6.48 9.09
CA LEU A 312 -22.96 5.70 10.28
C LEU A 312 -22.63 6.54 11.53
N ILE A 313 -23.65 6.93 12.28
CA ILE A 313 -23.51 7.80 13.46
C ILE A 313 -23.73 7.08 14.79
N ALA A 314 -24.49 5.98 14.80
CA ALA A 314 -24.68 5.13 15.97
C ALA A 314 -25.00 3.69 15.55
N ALA A 315 -24.65 2.75 16.41
CA ALA A 315 -25.01 1.35 16.27
C ALA A 315 -25.19 0.72 17.66
N ASP A 316 -26.24 -0.06 17.79
CA ASP A 316 -26.57 -0.78 19.04
C ASP A 316 -26.96 -2.23 18.72
N HIS A 317 -26.70 -3.14 19.66
CA HIS A 317 -27.18 -4.52 19.57
C HIS A 317 -28.57 -4.64 20.17
N ASP A 318 -29.53 -5.15 19.39
CA ASP A 318 -30.89 -5.47 19.84
C ASP A 318 -30.95 -6.92 20.35
N ALA A 319 -30.78 -7.11 21.64
CA ALA A 319 -30.79 -8.43 22.27
C ALA A 319 -32.11 -9.21 22.06
N SER A 320 -33.21 -8.55 21.66
CA SER A 320 -34.50 -9.23 21.42
C SER A 320 -34.55 -9.93 20.06
N THR A 321 -33.83 -9.41 19.06
CA THR A 321 -33.76 -9.96 17.70
C THR A 321 -32.40 -10.57 17.38
N GLY A 322 -31.34 -10.19 18.11
CA GLY A 322 -29.96 -10.51 17.82
C GLY A 322 -29.35 -9.67 16.71
N ASP A 323 -30.12 -8.73 16.13
CA ASP A 323 -29.65 -7.83 15.06
C ASP A 323 -28.97 -6.59 15.62
N TYR A 324 -28.24 -5.88 14.76
CA TYR A 324 -27.70 -4.56 15.01
C TYR A 324 -28.65 -3.48 14.48
N ALA A 325 -29.00 -2.52 15.33
CA ALA A 325 -29.72 -1.31 14.96
C ALA A 325 -28.72 -0.23 14.54
N LEU A 326 -28.62 0.05 13.26
CA LEU A 326 -27.69 0.99 12.68
C LEU A 326 -28.40 2.32 12.37
N ARG A 327 -27.90 3.43 12.90
CA ARG A 327 -28.43 4.77 12.61
C ARG A 327 -27.48 5.50 11.67
N PHE A 328 -28.03 5.96 10.55
CA PHE A 328 -27.32 6.72 9.54
C PHE A 328 -27.84 8.15 9.48
N ARG A 329 -26.95 9.09 9.13
CA ARG A 329 -27.29 10.46 8.75
C ARG A 329 -26.96 10.65 7.27
N ASN A 330 -27.95 11.02 6.46
CA ASN A 330 -27.70 11.48 5.09
C ASN A 330 -27.03 12.86 5.16
N THR A 331 -25.81 12.97 4.65
CA THR A 331 -24.96 14.15 4.81
C THR A 331 -25.40 15.33 3.96
N ALA A 332 -26.09 15.09 2.83
CA ALA A 332 -26.60 16.15 1.95
C ALA A 332 -27.93 16.72 2.45
N LEU A 333 -28.82 15.85 2.99
CA LEU A 333 -30.16 16.27 3.44
C LEU A 333 -30.22 16.55 4.94
N ASP A 334 -29.17 16.25 5.69
CA ASP A 334 -29.10 16.29 7.17
C ASP A 334 -30.30 15.55 7.84
N ARG A 335 -30.63 14.36 7.32
CA ARG A 335 -31.75 13.54 7.81
C ARG A 335 -31.23 12.18 8.27
N CYS A 336 -31.73 11.74 9.43
CA CYS A 336 -31.41 10.44 9.99
C CYS A 336 -32.41 9.38 9.51
N PHE A 337 -31.90 8.14 9.36
CA PHE A 337 -32.69 6.95 9.14
C PHE A 337 -32.05 5.74 9.82
N ASP A 338 -32.87 4.74 10.13
CA ASP A 338 -32.40 3.55 10.81
C ASP A 338 -32.43 2.32 9.87
N ARG A 339 -31.49 1.40 10.07
CA ARG A 339 -31.41 0.09 9.39
C ARG A 339 -31.15 -1.00 10.44
N ARG A 340 -31.72 -2.17 10.22
CA ARG A 340 -31.35 -3.38 10.98
C ARG A 340 -30.44 -4.23 10.12
N SER A 341 -29.45 -4.85 10.74
CA SER A 341 -28.50 -5.72 10.06
C SER A 341 -28.11 -6.88 10.96
N GLY A 342 -28.11 -8.09 10.43
CA GLY A 342 -27.65 -9.28 11.15
C GLY A 342 -26.12 -9.28 11.33
N SER A 343 -25.38 -8.60 10.42
CA SER A 343 -23.93 -8.45 10.51
C SER A 343 -23.45 -7.15 9.88
N VAL A 344 -22.25 -6.70 10.23
CA VAL A 344 -21.65 -5.45 9.74
C VAL A 344 -20.19 -5.67 9.34
N VAL A 345 -19.84 -5.23 8.13
CA VAL A 345 -18.46 -5.19 7.64
C VAL A 345 -17.99 -3.74 7.57
N SER A 346 -17.00 -3.40 8.38
CA SER A 346 -16.37 -2.07 8.37
C SER A 346 -15.25 -2.04 7.35
N ALA A 347 -15.48 -1.33 6.24
CA ALA A 347 -14.50 -1.06 5.19
C ALA A 347 -13.96 0.37 5.30
N THR A 348 -13.59 0.78 6.52
CA THR A 348 -13.23 2.16 6.87
C THR A 348 -11.73 2.43 6.84
N GLY A 349 -10.98 1.45 6.32
CA GLY A 349 -9.56 1.58 6.04
C GLY A 349 -8.66 1.43 7.26
N TYR A 350 -7.45 1.94 7.11
CA TYR A 350 -6.35 1.75 8.05
C TYR A 350 -5.76 3.10 8.45
N LYS A 351 -5.06 3.14 9.59
CA LYS A 351 -4.37 4.31 10.10
C LYS A 351 -2.97 3.93 10.59
N SER A 352 -2.00 4.76 10.26
CA SER A 352 -0.68 4.70 10.86
C SER A 352 -0.73 5.17 12.32
N GLN A 353 0.01 4.50 13.20
CA GLN A 353 0.15 4.86 14.60
C GLN A 353 1.64 4.90 14.98
N VAL A 354 1.97 5.73 15.98
CA VAL A 354 3.29 5.72 16.59
C VAL A 354 3.41 4.47 17.45
N PRO A 355 4.36 3.56 17.16
CA PRO A 355 4.47 2.31 17.92
C PRO A 355 4.81 2.55 19.39
N ALA A 356 4.10 1.89 20.31
CA ALA A 356 4.30 2.06 21.74
C ALA A 356 5.72 1.66 22.21
N PHE A 357 6.40 0.75 21.49
CA PHE A 357 7.76 0.33 21.81
C PHE A 357 8.81 1.43 21.62
N LEU A 358 8.46 2.54 20.95
CA LEU A 358 9.32 3.72 20.81
C LEU A 358 9.25 4.66 22.02
N SER A 359 8.29 4.48 22.93
CA SER A 359 8.10 5.40 24.07
C SER A 359 9.34 5.64 24.93
N PRO A 360 10.29 4.67 25.10
CA PRO A 360 11.51 4.94 25.85
C PRO A 360 12.48 5.94 25.18
N LEU A 361 12.31 6.21 23.88
CA LEU A 361 13.11 7.22 23.16
C LEU A 361 12.63 8.66 23.42
N GLY A 362 11.40 8.83 23.96
CA GLY A 362 10.87 10.12 24.36
C GLY A 362 10.94 11.17 23.27
N ASP A 363 11.56 12.31 23.59
CA ASP A 363 11.68 13.48 22.71
C ASP A 363 12.63 13.28 21.53
N GLU A 364 13.35 12.14 21.42
CA GLU A 364 14.12 11.82 20.22
C GLU A 364 13.24 11.60 19.00
N ILE A 365 11.99 11.18 19.20
CA ILE A 365 11.02 10.97 18.12
C ILE A 365 10.29 12.28 17.83
N ARG A 366 10.49 12.83 16.64
CA ARG A 366 9.77 14.03 16.22
C ARG A 366 8.33 13.68 15.93
N LEU A 367 7.41 14.41 16.54
CA LEU A 367 5.97 14.30 16.34
C LEU A 367 5.42 15.66 15.89
N ASP A 368 4.46 15.62 14.98
CA ASP A 368 3.68 16.81 14.60
C ASP A 368 2.70 17.23 15.71
N ALA A 369 2.01 18.34 15.52
CA ALA A 369 1.02 18.87 16.47
C ALA A 369 -0.18 17.93 16.74
N LYS A 370 -0.35 16.87 15.94
CA LYS A 370 -1.39 15.84 16.06
C LYS A 370 -0.87 14.53 16.64
N GLY A 371 0.40 14.49 17.04
CA GLY A 371 1.04 13.31 17.61
C GLY A 371 1.36 12.22 16.57
N ARG A 372 1.48 12.58 15.28
CA ARG A 372 1.95 11.69 14.21
C ARG A 372 3.47 11.88 14.02
N LEU A 373 4.13 10.89 13.45
CA LEU A 373 5.56 10.97 13.14
C LEU A 373 5.83 12.15 12.18
N ASP A 374 6.64 13.14 12.61
CA ASP A 374 7.09 14.19 11.71
C ASP A 374 8.28 13.68 10.89
N VAL A 375 7.98 13.27 9.66
CA VAL A 375 8.93 12.56 8.80
C VAL A 375 9.65 13.53 7.89
N SER A 376 10.99 13.54 7.95
CA SER A 376 11.85 14.35 7.07
C SER A 376 11.78 13.88 5.61
N ARG A 377 12.35 14.68 4.69
CA ARG A 377 12.45 14.30 3.26
C ARG A 377 13.18 12.97 3.04
N HIS A 378 14.14 12.64 3.89
CA HIS A 378 14.92 11.41 3.85
C HIS A 378 14.28 10.27 4.68
N TYR A 379 12.98 10.38 4.96
CA TYR A 379 12.20 9.38 5.71
C TYR A 379 12.65 9.19 7.16
N THR A 380 13.31 10.17 7.78
CA THR A 380 13.75 10.09 9.18
C THR A 380 12.79 10.81 10.13
N VAL A 381 12.73 10.34 11.38
CA VAL A 381 11.87 10.90 12.44
C VAL A 381 12.64 11.38 13.66
N ASN A 382 13.95 11.51 13.55
CA ASN A 382 14.80 12.05 14.61
C ASN A 382 15.90 12.96 14.04
N ASP A 383 16.48 13.84 14.87
CA ASP A 383 17.49 14.80 14.44
C ASP A 383 18.81 14.15 14.03
N ALA A 384 19.13 13.00 14.62
CA ALA A 384 20.30 12.21 14.23
C ALA A 384 20.19 11.56 12.85
N GLY A 385 18.99 11.56 12.23
CA GLY A 385 18.76 10.93 10.93
C GLY A 385 18.88 9.39 10.94
N THR A 386 18.71 8.75 12.08
CA THR A 386 19.01 7.32 12.24
C THR A 386 17.78 6.43 12.44
N ILE A 387 16.58 7.01 12.52
CA ILE A 387 15.32 6.27 12.60
C ILE A 387 14.49 6.60 11.35
N HIS A 388 14.33 5.61 10.47
CA HIS A 388 13.61 5.75 9.21
C HIS A 388 12.21 5.12 9.29
N VAL A 389 11.29 5.63 8.47
CA VAL A 389 9.91 5.15 8.38
C VAL A 389 9.58 4.68 6.97
N LEU A 390 8.90 3.53 6.86
CA LEU A 390 8.38 2.99 5.61
C LEU A 390 6.86 2.86 5.72
N ASN A 391 6.11 3.62 4.91
CA ASN A 391 4.64 3.63 4.88
C ASN A 391 3.98 4.07 6.20
N GLY A 392 4.51 5.11 6.82
CA GLY A 392 3.90 5.83 7.97
C GLY A 392 3.81 7.34 7.73
N GLU A 393 4.23 7.80 6.53
CA GLU A 393 4.47 9.18 6.17
C GLU A 393 3.42 9.81 5.22
N GLU A 394 2.24 9.19 5.04
CA GLU A 394 1.19 9.69 4.11
C GLU A 394 0.88 11.19 4.32
N HIS A 395 0.84 11.66 5.56
CA HIS A 395 0.52 13.05 5.90
C HIS A 395 1.65 14.07 5.60
N THR A 396 2.87 13.60 5.38
CA THR A 396 4.03 14.43 5.01
C THR A 396 4.49 14.22 3.57
N HIS A 397 4.29 13.04 2.98
CA HIS A 397 4.77 12.67 1.66
C HIS A 397 3.64 12.44 0.64
N GLY A 398 2.36 12.54 1.06
CA GLY A 398 1.21 12.42 0.17
C GLY A 398 1.04 11.01 -0.41
N VAL A 399 0.67 10.97 -1.69
CA VAL A 399 0.27 9.74 -2.41
C VAL A 399 1.40 8.73 -2.60
N THR A 400 2.66 9.15 -2.49
CA THR A 400 3.83 8.27 -2.66
C THR A 400 4.02 7.31 -1.49
N ALA A 401 3.51 7.65 -0.29
CA ALA A 401 3.73 6.84 0.91
C ALA A 401 3.15 5.41 0.81
N PRO A 402 1.90 5.18 0.40
CA PRO A 402 1.33 3.83 0.29
C PRO A 402 1.66 3.13 -1.03
N ASP A 403 2.27 3.82 -2.01
CA ASP A 403 2.49 3.28 -3.35
C ASP A 403 3.58 2.20 -3.36
N LEU A 404 3.25 1.02 -3.89
CA LEU A 404 4.18 -0.11 -3.99
C LEU A 404 5.29 0.17 -5.01
N GLY A 405 4.98 0.82 -6.13
CA GLY A 405 5.95 1.16 -7.17
C GLY A 405 7.00 2.17 -6.71
N PHE A 406 6.63 3.02 -5.74
CA PHE A 406 7.57 3.97 -5.12
C PHE A 406 8.36 3.37 -3.94
N GLY A 407 8.03 2.15 -3.52
CA GLY A 407 8.72 1.45 -2.44
C GLY A 407 10.22 1.25 -2.70
N PRO A 408 10.65 0.73 -3.86
CA PRO A 408 12.06 0.56 -4.19
C PRO A 408 12.84 1.89 -4.25
N TRP A 409 12.25 2.95 -4.80
CA TRP A 409 12.86 4.29 -4.80
C TRP A 409 13.11 4.78 -3.36
N ARG A 410 12.12 4.67 -2.47
CA ARG A 410 12.25 4.98 -1.04
C ARG A 410 13.34 4.15 -0.37
N ALA A 411 13.40 2.86 -0.67
CA ALA A 411 14.45 1.98 -0.16
C ALA A 411 15.85 2.42 -0.62
N SER A 412 15.99 2.89 -1.88
CA SER A 412 17.23 3.46 -2.40
C SER A 412 17.66 4.70 -1.61
N VAL A 413 16.74 5.62 -1.30
CA VAL A 413 17.01 6.81 -0.46
C VAL A 413 17.45 6.40 0.94
N VAL A 414 16.76 5.46 1.57
CA VAL A 414 17.13 4.97 2.91
C VAL A 414 18.50 4.32 2.91
N LEU A 415 18.79 3.44 1.94
CA LEU A 415 20.10 2.78 1.81
C LEU A 415 21.22 3.78 1.51
N SER A 416 20.95 4.79 0.69
CA SER A 416 21.92 5.87 0.44
C SER A 416 22.27 6.61 1.74
N HIS A 417 21.28 6.94 2.53
CA HIS A 417 21.49 7.64 3.81
C HIS A 417 22.23 6.77 4.84
N VAL A 418 21.89 5.48 4.95
CA VAL A 418 22.55 4.55 5.87
C VAL A 418 24.01 4.28 5.49
N THR A 419 24.29 4.15 4.18
CA THR A 419 25.63 3.77 3.70
C THR A 419 26.55 4.95 3.42
N GLY A 420 25.99 6.18 3.37
CA GLY A 420 26.73 7.37 2.95
C GLY A 420 27.15 7.36 1.47
N ARG A 421 26.58 6.48 0.67
CA ARG A 421 26.79 6.37 -0.79
C ARG A 421 25.48 5.99 -1.47
N GLU A 422 25.38 6.10 -2.77
CA GLU A 422 24.20 5.76 -3.58
C GLU A 422 24.37 4.36 -4.18
N PRO A 423 23.95 3.28 -3.49
CA PRO A 423 24.11 1.91 -3.99
C PRO A 423 23.18 1.63 -5.17
N TYR A 424 22.07 2.33 -5.26
CA TYR A 424 21.11 2.30 -6.36
C TYR A 424 20.87 3.73 -6.83
N PRO A 425 20.81 4.00 -8.14
CA PRO A 425 20.50 5.32 -8.67
C PRO A 425 19.19 5.84 -8.10
N ILE A 426 19.17 7.13 -7.72
CA ILE A 426 17.98 7.78 -7.18
C ILE A 426 17.54 8.84 -8.19
N GLU A 427 16.47 8.55 -8.93
CA GLU A 427 15.90 9.49 -9.87
C GLU A 427 15.35 10.71 -9.14
N LYS A 428 15.76 11.89 -9.58
CA LYS A 428 15.33 13.18 -9.01
C LYS A 428 14.18 13.80 -9.81
N THR A 429 14.11 13.51 -11.10
CA THR A 429 13.12 14.06 -12.04
C THR A 429 12.57 12.93 -12.90
N ILE A 430 11.30 12.60 -12.71
CA ILE A 430 10.60 11.54 -13.45
C ILE A 430 9.27 12.01 -14.07
N ALA A 431 8.72 13.15 -13.60
CA ALA A 431 7.48 13.71 -14.09
C ALA A 431 7.70 14.65 -15.26
N PHE A 432 6.76 14.70 -16.20
CA PHE A 432 6.69 15.75 -17.21
C PHE A 432 6.02 17.02 -16.70
N GLN A 433 5.17 16.89 -15.67
CA GLN A 433 4.49 18.01 -15.04
C GLN A 433 5.43 18.75 -14.08
N THR A 434 5.30 20.07 -14.02
CA THR A 434 5.90 20.89 -12.98
C THR A 434 4.89 21.05 -11.84
N PHE A 435 5.29 20.66 -10.64
CA PHE A 435 4.51 20.84 -9.42
C PHE A 435 5.05 22.09 -8.69
N GLY A 436 4.15 22.99 -8.30
CA GLY A 436 4.53 24.25 -7.67
C GLY A 436 4.78 25.37 -8.66
N VAL A 437 5.74 26.26 -8.36
CA VAL A 437 6.11 27.41 -9.17
C VAL A 437 7.27 27.04 -10.09
N PRO A 438 7.20 27.31 -11.43
CA PRO A 438 8.33 27.09 -12.32
C PRO A 438 9.55 27.94 -11.91
N ASP A 439 10.74 27.37 -12.02
CA ASP A 439 12.01 28.05 -11.64
C ASP A 439 12.27 29.36 -12.38
N ASP A 440 11.76 29.49 -13.63
CA ASP A 440 11.89 30.71 -14.46
C ASP A 440 10.99 31.87 -14.00
N GLY A 441 10.11 31.63 -13.03
CA GLY A 441 9.19 32.61 -12.45
C GLY A 441 9.28 32.75 -10.92
N ALA A 442 10.12 31.98 -10.27
CA ALA A 442 10.23 31.99 -8.82
C ALA A 442 10.99 33.24 -8.36
N ILE A 443 10.38 34.02 -7.45
CA ILE A 443 11.10 34.95 -6.60
C ILE A 443 11.81 34.06 -5.56
N ASP A 444 13.14 34.13 -5.54
CA ASP A 444 13.98 33.35 -4.62
C ASP A 444 13.63 33.67 -3.15
N ASP A 445 12.84 32.87 -2.52
CA ASP A 445 12.44 33.00 -1.11
C ASP A 445 13.29 32.14 -0.16
N GLY A 446 14.41 31.54 -0.62
CA GLY A 446 15.36 30.84 0.24
C GLY A 446 14.84 29.56 0.94
N ALA A 447 13.72 28.98 0.51
CA ALA A 447 13.07 27.86 1.20
C ALA A 447 13.36 26.46 0.61
N LEU A 448 14.23 26.33 -0.39
CA LEU A 448 14.45 25.06 -1.12
C LEU A 448 15.85 24.46 -0.95
N ASP A 449 16.68 24.97 -0.03
CA ASP A 449 18.06 24.51 0.14
C ASP A 449 18.24 23.22 0.98
N ASP A 450 17.18 22.51 1.35
CA ASP A 450 17.32 21.21 2.04
C ASP A 450 17.71 20.03 1.12
N TRP A 451 17.92 20.28 -0.19
CA TRP A 451 18.46 19.30 -1.15
C TRP A 451 19.99 19.28 -1.25
N ALA A 452 20.64 20.29 -0.76
CA ALA A 452 22.06 20.22 -0.63
C ALA A 452 22.39 19.15 0.44
N LEU A 453 22.60 17.91 0.01
CA LEU A 453 23.61 17.11 0.68
C LEU A 453 24.80 18.05 0.82
N ASP A 454 25.24 18.24 2.05
CA ASP A 454 26.47 18.96 2.36
C ASP A 454 27.54 18.49 1.35
N ASP A 455 27.81 19.33 0.32
CA ASP A 455 28.77 19.04 -0.77
C ASP A 455 30.23 19.00 -0.24
N GLY A 456 30.39 18.65 1.02
CA GLY A 456 31.63 18.29 1.66
C GLY A 456 32.15 16.94 1.17
N ALA A 457 32.82 16.96 0.01
CA ALA A 457 33.67 15.88 -0.50
C ALA A 457 32.97 14.65 -1.20
N LEU A 458 32.33 14.90 -2.30
CA LEU A 458 32.31 13.90 -3.38
C LEU A 458 33.11 14.41 -4.56
N ASP A 459 34.26 13.75 -4.79
CA ASP A 459 35.14 13.98 -5.93
C ASP A 459 34.39 13.68 -7.23
N THR A 460 33.83 14.72 -7.86
CA THR A 460 33.23 14.65 -9.18
C THR A 460 34.33 14.78 -10.25
N THR A 461 35.17 13.75 -10.37
CA THR A 461 35.98 13.60 -11.56
C THR A 461 35.08 13.05 -12.68
N PRO A 462 34.82 13.80 -13.76
CA PRO A 462 34.05 13.28 -14.88
C PRO A 462 34.80 12.10 -15.47
N LEU A 463 34.19 10.93 -15.52
CA LEU A 463 34.67 9.83 -16.34
C LEU A 463 34.63 10.30 -17.81
N ASN A 464 35.80 10.53 -18.35
CA ASN A 464 36.04 10.91 -19.73
C ASN A 464 35.76 9.69 -20.61
N THR A 465 34.51 9.53 -21.07
CA THR A 465 34.13 8.53 -22.10
C THR A 465 34.02 9.24 -23.43
N GLN A 466 35.15 9.67 -23.98
CA GLN A 466 35.38 9.79 -25.41
C GLN A 466 36.49 8.80 -25.71
N ASP A 467 36.09 7.61 -26.14
CA ASP A 467 36.70 6.79 -27.18
C ASP A 467 36.02 5.39 -27.16
N ASP A 468 35.71 4.96 -28.40
CA ASP A 468 35.26 3.61 -28.76
C ASP A 468 33.78 3.20 -28.60
N VAL A 469 32.87 3.75 -29.38
CA VAL A 469 31.83 2.96 -30.07
C VAL A 469 31.46 3.59 -31.41
N GLU A 470 32.33 3.50 -32.39
CA GLU A 470 31.90 3.46 -33.80
C GLU A 470 32.03 1.99 -34.25
N SER A 471 30.91 1.32 -34.43
CA SER A 471 30.65 0.40 -35.53
C SER A 471 29.50 -0.56 -35.21
N HIS A 472 28.61 -0.66 -36.20
CA HIS A 472 27.61 -1.67 -36.48
C HIS A 472 26.21 -1.48 -35.87
N PHE A 473 25.42 -0.66 -36.61
CA PHE A 473 24.05 -1.02 -36.97
C PHE A 473 23.64 -0.24 -38.22
N ASP A 474 23.91 -0.84 -39.40
CA ASP A 474 23.28 -0.48 -40.66
C ASP A 474 21.80 -0.91 -40.62
N PHE A 475 20.89 0.03 -40.53
CA PHE A 475 19.51 -0.18 -40.92
C PHE A 475 19.31 0.32 -42.34
N ALA A 476 19.18 -0.63 -43.26
CA ALA A 476 18.81 -0.38 -44.62
C ALA A 476 17.37 0.21 -44.71
N ASP A 477 17.32 1.39 -45.29
CA ASP A 477 16.12 2.04 -45.79
C ASP A 477 15.49 1.17 -46.89
N SER A 478 14.24 0.72 -46.70
CA SER A 478 13.37 0.27 -47.79
C SER A 478 12.00 0.90 -47.65
N ALA A 479 11.91 2.11 -48.15
CA ALA A 479 10.64 2.73 -48.50
C ALA A 479 10.06 2.02 -49.74
N SER A 480 8.90 1.41 -49.59
CA SER A 480 7.98 1.09 -50.68
C SER A 480 6.58 1.56 -50.33
N GLN A 481 6.15 2.59 -51.05
CA GLN A 481 4.77 3.07 -51.10
C GLN A 481 3.86 2.00 -51.73
N PRO A 482 2.61 1.87 -51.31
CA PRO A 482 1.60 1.20 -52.11
C PRO A 482 0.82 2.18 -53.00
N ASP A 483 0.75 1.80 -54.26
CA ASP A 483 -0.06 2.40 -55.31
C ASP A 483 -1.56 2.40 -54.99
N SER A 484 -2.16 3.51 -55.35
CA SER A 484 -3.62 3.70 -55.46
C SER A 484 -4.16 3.14 -56.77
N GLN A 485 -5.20 2.31 -56.75
CA GLN A 485 -6.30 2.34 -57.73
C GLN A 485 -7.51 1.50 -57.32
N PRO A 486 -8.71 1.61 -58.01
CA PRO A 486 -9.93 2.04 -57.34
C PRO A 486 -11.04 0.97 -57.29
N ALA A 487 -12.16 1.37 -56.66
CA ALA A 487 -13.41 0.66 -56.51
C ALA A 487 -13.91 -0.16 -57.69
N ASP A 488 -14.50 -1.34 -57.40
CA ASP A 488 -15.59 -1.92 -58.21
C ASP A 488 -16.67 -2.47 -57.35
N ASP A 489 -17.87 -1.93 -57.50
CA ASP A 489 -19.15 -2.35 -56.96
C ASP A 489 -19.49 -3.76 -57.43
N ARG A 490 -19.93 -4.64 -56.53
CA ARG A 490 -20.97 -5.62 -56.85
C ARG A 490 -21.69 -6.09 -55.58
N GLU A 491 -22.96 -5.72 -55.55
CA GLU A 491 -24.03 -6.42 -54.79
C GLU A 491 -23.97 -7.93 -54.97
N MET A 492 -24.34 -8.65 -53.93
CA MET A 492 -25.45 -9.65 -53.88
C MET A 492 -25.47 -10.39 -52.57
N THR A 493 -26.50 -10.16 -51.78
CA THR A 493 -27.64 -11.03 -51.38
C THR A 493 -27.35 -12.44 -50.85
N HIS A 494 -27.93 -12.65 -49.66
CA HIS A 494 -28.55 -13.88 -49.04
C HIS A 494 -27.68 -15.08 -48.67
N ALA A 495 -27.54 -15.33 -47.38
CA ALA A 495 -28.27 -16.37 -46.60
C ALA A 495 -27.98 -16.16 -45.11
#